data_294e83866a112ab5439f5216918e10db
#
_entry.id   294e83866a112ab5439f5216918e10db
#
_cell.length_a   1.000
_cell.length_b   1.000
_cell.length_c   1.000
_cell.angle_alpha   90.00
_cell.angle_beta   90.00
_cell.angle_gamma   90.00
#
_symmetry.space_group_name_H-M   'P 1'
#
loop_
_entity.id
_entity.type
_entity.pdbx_description
1 polymer ?
#
loop_
_entity_poly.entity_id
_entity_poly.type
_entity_poly.pdbx_seq_one_letter_code
_entity_poly.pdbx_strand_id
1 'polypeptide(L)'
;MPGGPVFFVQKRVGMGGKLFDCHKFRTMTVKHNGSTVSVAGDNRITPFGATLRHYKLDELPGLWDVLIGNMSFVGPRPDVPGYADKLTGDEKDVLKLRPGITGPATLKYRLEDEMICEFVAKRQAEGDVRPMQEIATEYNDTVIYPDKVRLNCYYYPVSYTHLT
;
A
#
# COMPACT_ATOMS: atom_id res chain seq x y z
N MET A 1 -21.82 -13.15 -1.11
CA MET A 1 -20.86 -12.05 -0.85
C MET A 1 -21.06 -11.59 0.59
N PRO A 2 -20.04 -11.40 1.41
CA PRO A 2 -20.24 -10.92 2.78
C PRO A 2 -20.58 -9.43 2.78
N GLY A 3 -21.88 -9.15 2.70
CA GLY A 3 -22.61 -7.99 3.20
C GLY A 3 -22.14 -6.56 2.89
N GLY A 4 -21.48 -6.26 1.73
CA GLY A 4 -21.08 -4.91 1.41
C GLY A 4 -20.93 -4.67 -0.09
N PRO A 5 -20.77 -3.40 -0.54
CA PRO A 5 -20.59 -3.07 -1.95
C PRO A 5 -19.33 -3.73 -2.52
N VAL A 6 -19.38 -4.08 -3.82
CA VAL A 6 -18.28 -4.74 -4.54
C VAL A 6 -17.00 -3.92 -4.51
N PHE A 7 -17.14 -2.61 -4.67
CA PHE A 7 -16.03 -1.68 -4.62
C PHE A 7 -15.75 -1.19 -3.19
N PHE A 8 -14.48 -1.05 -2.91
CA PHE A 8 -13.95 -0.37 -1.74
C PHE A 8 -13.26 0.91 -2.21
N VAL A 9 -13.68 2.04 -1.70
CA VAL A 9 -13.12 3.36 -2.03
C VAL A 9 -12.45 3.91 -0.79
N GLN A 10 -11.21 4.37 -0.94
CA GLN A 10 -10.43 4.92 0.17
C GLN A 10 -9.68 6.16 -0.27
N LYS A 11 -9.69 7.19 0.58
CA LYS A 11 -8.86 8.37 0.37
C LYS A 11 -7.38 7.99 0.43
N ARG A 12 -6.64 8.41 -0.60
CA ARG A 12 -5.20 8.20 -0.72
C ARG A 12 -4.51 9.50 -1.09
N VAL A 13 -3.24 9.60 -0.73
CA VAL A 13 -2.39 10.73 -1.08
C VAL A 13 -1.92 10.59 -2.52
N GLY A 14 -2.21 11.58 -3.34
CA GLY A 14 -1.82 11.65 -4.74
C GLY A 14 -0.74 12.69 -5.00
N MET A 15 -0.55 13.01 -6.28
CA MET A 15 0.42 14.01 -6.72
C MET A 15 0.19 15.37 -6.05
N GLY A 16 1.27 15.99 -5.57
CA GLY A 16 1.22 17.24 -4.83
C GLY A 16 0.60 17.16 -3.44
N GLY A 17 0.45 15.94 -2.88
CA GLY A 17 -0.18 15.72 -1.58
C GLY A 17 -1.71 15.82 -1.59
N LYS A 18 -2.34 15.95 -2.75
CA LYS A 18 -3.80 16.04 -2.88
C LYS A 18 -4.45 14.68 -2.65
N LEU A 19 -5.52 14.65 -1.85
CA LEU A 19 -6.27 13.44 -1.63
C LEU A 19 -7.17 13.12 -2.83
N PHE A 20 -7.20 11.83 -3.22
CA PHE A 20 -8.12 11.32 -4.23
C PHE A 20 -8.80 10.04 -3.74
N ASP A 21 -9.89 9.67 -4.40
CA ASP A 21 -10.58 8.42 -4.15
C ASP A 21 -9.93 7.30 -4.96
N CYS A 22 -9.31 6.34 -4.26
CA CYS A 22 -8.67 5.17 -4.84
C CYS A 22 -9.65 3.99 -4.80
N HIS A 23 -9.88 3.36 -5.94
CA HIS A 23 -10.84 2.30 -6.12
C HIS A 23 -10.18 0.91 -6.09
N LYS A 24 -10.77 -0.02 -5.34
CA LYS A 24 -10.34 -1.43 -5.27
C LYS A 24 -11.54 -2.35 -5.22
N PHE A 25 -11.36 -3.63 -5.54
CA PHE A 25 -12.34 -4.63 -5.14
C PHE A 25 -12.29 -4.86 -3.63
N ARG A 26 -13.46 -5.05 -3.03
CA ARG A 26 -13.55 -5.35 -1.60
C ARG A 26 -13.10 -6.78 -1.33
N THR A 27 -12.04 -6.91 -0.55
CA THR A 27 -11.45 -8.20 -0.15
C THR A 27 -11.67 -8.53 1.32
N MET A 28 -12.15 -7.55 2.11
CA MET A 28 -12.36 -7.68 3.55
C MET A 28 -13.82 -7.50 3.94
N THR A 29 -14.19 -8.04 5.10
CA THR A 29 -15.51 -7.83 5.72
C THR A 29 -15.71 -6.38 6.14
N VAL A 30 -16.97 -5.94 6.21
CA VAL A 30 -17.32 -4.54 6.54
C VAL A 30 -17.09 -4.22 8.03
N LYS A 31 -17.19 -5.23 8.90
CA LYS A 31 -17.00 -5.04 10.35
C LYS A 31 -15.53 -5.24 10.72
N HIS A 32 -14.81 -4.16 11.00
CA HIS A 32 -13.41 -4.24 11.45
C HIS A 32 -13.02 -3.02 12.31
N ASN A 33 -12.04 -3.20 13.16
CA ASN A 33 -11.46 -2.16 14.00
C ASN A 33 -10.28 -1.50 13.28
N GLY A 34 -10.56 -0.62 12.37
CA GLY A 34 -9.74 0.49 11.88
C GLY A 34 -8.24 0.36 11.54
N SER A 35 -7.59 -0.81 11.68
CA SER A 35 -6.16 -0.92 11.33
C SER A 35 -5.92 -0.82 9.82
N THR A 36 -4.95 -0.01 9.44
CA THR A 36 -4.54 0.23 8.04
C THR A 36 -3.51 -0.78 7.53
N VAL A 37 -2.80 -1.46 8.43
CA VAL A 37 -1.85 -2.52 8.09
C VAL A 37 -2.57 -3.86 8.11
N SER A 38 -2.51 -4.60 7.01
CA SER A 38 -3.01 -5.97 6.93
C SER A 38 -1.86 -6.97 6.91
N VAL A 39 -2.10 -8.13 7.50
CA VAL A 39 -1.14 -9.23 7.59
C VAL A 39 -1.72 -10.44 6.87
N ALA A 40 -0.88 -11.28 6.29
CA ALA A 40 -1.32 -12.54 5.70
C ALA A 40 -2.05 -13.39 6.76
N GLY A 41 -3.21 -13.94 6.40
CA GLY A 41 -4.06 -14.69 7.34
C GLY A 41 -4.94 -13.84 8.25
N ASP A 42 -5.03 -12.54 8.03
CA ASP A 42 -5.94 -11.65 8.76
C ASP A 42 -7.39 -12.12 8.61
N ASN A 43 -8.06 -12.38 9.74
CA ASN A 43 -9.44 -12.90 9.79
C ASN A 43 -10.48 -11.98 9.11
N ARG A 44 -10.11 -10.74 8.79
CA ARG A 44 -10.94 -9.81 8.04
C ARG A 44 -10.99 -10.13 6.55
N ILE A 45 -9.99 -10.85 6.03
CA ILE A 45 -9.88 -11.17 4.61
C ILE A 45 -10.84 -12.33 4.30
N THR A 46 -11.71 -12.12 3.30
CA THR A 46 -12.60 -13.20 2.85
C THR A 46 -11.83 -14.23 2.01
N PRO A 47 -12.25 -15.51 1.93
CA PRO A 47 -11.57 -16.51 1.09
C PRO A 47 -11.44 -16.06 -0.37
N PHE A 48 -12.49 -15.49 -0.95
CA PHE A 48 -12.46 -14.89 -2.29
C PHE A 48 -11.53 -13.66 -2.35
N GLY A 49 -11.54 -12.83 -1.32
CA GLY A 49 -10.64 -11.69 -1.17
C GLY A 49 -9.18 -12.11 -1.13
N ALA A 50 -8.85 -13.21 -0.46
CA ALA A 50 -7.50 -13.75 -0.41
C ALA A 50 -7.01 -14.14 -1.83
N THR A 51 -7.86 -14.78 -2.63
CA THR A 51 -7.56 -15.10 -4.02
C THR A 51 -7.31 -13.85 -4.85
N LEU A 52 -8.17 -12.83 -4.74
CA LEU A 52 -7.98 -11.56 -5.47
C LEU A 52 -6.65 -10.89 -5.09
N ARG A 53 -6.31 -10.85 -3.81
CA ARG A 53 -5.05 -10.25 -3.31
C ARG A 53 -3.82 -11.03 -3.77
N HIS A 54 -3.89 -12.37 -3.75
CA HIS A 54 -2.79 -13.22 -4.20
C HIS A 54 -2.40 -12.92 -5.66
N TYR A 55 -3.40 -12.76 -6.53
CA TYR A 55 -3.20 -12.43 -7.95
C TYR A 55 -3.15 -10.91 -8.23
N LYS A 56 -3.23 -10.05 -7.20
CA LYS A 56 -3.30 -8.58 -7.31
C LYS A 56 -4.47 -8.07 -8.18
N LEU A 57 -5.52 -8.87 -8.31
CA LEU A 57 -6.72 -8.52 -9.07
C LEU A 57 -7.61 -7.53 -8.33
N ASP A 58 -7.45 -7.42 -7.02
CA ASP A 58 -8.17 -6.45 -6.18
C ASP A 58 -7.85 -4.98 -6.55
N GLU A 59 -6.73 -4.73 -7.21
CA GLU A 59 -6.30 -3.40 -7.65
C GLU A 59 -6.70 -3.06 -9.09
N LEU A 60 -7.36 -3.96 -9.83
CA LEU A 60 -7.83 -3.70 -11.20
C LEU A 60 -8.74 -2.46 -11.32
N PRO A 61 -9.63 -2.13 -10.36
CA PRO A 61 -10.39 -0.88 -10.44
C PRO A 61 -9.53 0.38 -10.44
N GLY A 62 -8.26 0.31 -10.00
CA GLY A 62 -7.29 1.39 -10.13
C GLY A 62 -7.00 1.79 -11.59
N LEU A 63 -7.32 0.94 -12.58
CA LEU A 63 -7.27 1.33 -14.00
C LEU A 63 -8.23 2.48 -14.31
N TRP A 64 -9.36 2.54 -13.62
CA TRP A 64 -10.27 3.68 -13.71
C TRP A 64 -9.60 4.95 -13.19
N ASP A 65 -8.85 4.85 -12.08
CA ASP A 65 -8.12 5.99 -11.51
C ASP A 65 -7.00 6.47 -12.44
N VAL A 66 -6.44 5.57 -13.27
CA VAL A 66 -5.51 5.94 -14.34
C VAL A 66 -6.23 6.69 -15.47
N LEU A 67 -7.37 6.21 -15.91
CA LEU A 67 -8.16 6.83 -16.99
C LEU A 67 -8.59 8.26 -16.65
N ILE A 68 -9.02 8.49 -15.40
CA ILE A 68 -9.44 9.84 -14.96
C ILE A 68 -8.26 10.72 -14.53
N GLY A 69 -7.03 10.21 -14.62
CA GLY A 69 -5.79 10.98 -14.39
C GLY A 69 -5.35 11.12 -12.94
N ASN A 70 -6.00 10.44 -11.98
CA ASN A 70 -5.57 10.43 -10.58
C ASN A 70 -4.33 9.57 -10.36
N MET A 71 -4.17 8.52 -11.16
CA MET A 71 -3.06 7.57 -11.09
C MET A 71 -2.33 7.45 -12.43
N SER A 72 -1.19 6.75 -12.41
CA SER A 72 -0.41 6.31 -13.58
C SER A 72 -0.25 4.78 -13.52
N PHE A 73 0.19 4.17 -14.61
CA PHE A 73 0.59 2.75 -14.57
C PHE A 73 1.80 2.54 -13.67
N VAL A 74 2.81 3.38 -13.80
CA VAL A 74 4.07 3.29 -13.05
C VAL A 74 4.24 4.55 -12.18
N GLY A 75 4.54 4.33 -10.90
CA GLY A 75 4.73 5.40 -9.94
C GLY A 75 4.75 4.87 -8.50
N PRO A 76 4.95 5.76 -7.52
CA PRO A 76 4.87 5.39 -6.11
C PRO A 76 3.46 4.89 -5.77
N ARG A 77 3.37 3.87 -4.92
CA ARG A 77 2.08 3.38 -4.43
C ARG A 77 1.38 4.49 -3.64
N PRO A 78 0.09 4.75 -3.86
CA PRO A 78 -0.61 5.79 -3.13
C PRO A 78 -0.80 5.39 -1.66
N ASP A 79 -0.25 6.19 -0.74
CA ASP A 79 -0.32 5.97 0.69
C ASP A 79 -1.64 6.45 1.29
N VAL A 80 -2.00 5.89 2.46
CA VAL A 80 -3.04 6.47 3.30
C VAL A 80 -2.57 7.80 3.89
N PRO A 81 -3.48 8.75 4.20
CA PRO A 81 -3.13 9.95 4.93
C PRO A 81 -2.41 9.63 6.25
N GLY A 82 -1.38 10.41 6.58
CA GLY A 82 -0.55 10.19 7.76
C GLY A 82 0.83 9.60 7.47
N TYR A 83 1.13 9.28 6.22
CA TYR A 83 2.43 8.79 5.74
C TYR A 83 3.05 9.79 4.75
N ALA A 84 2.73 9.71 3.47
CA ALA A 84 3.36 10.54 2.44
C ALA A 84 3.15 12.06 2.65
N ASP A 85 2.05 12.45 3.25
CA ASP A 85 1.75 13.84 3.63
C ASP A 85 2.65 14.39 4.76
N LYS A 86 3.34 13.52 5.49
CA LYS A 86 4.30 13.90 6.55
C LYS A 86 5.76 13.89 6.11
N LEU A 87 6.06 13.47 4.88
CA LEU A 87 7.42 13.49 4.34
C LEU A 87 7.99 14.91 4.33
N THR A 88 9.30 15.04 4.55
CA THR A 88 10.02 16.31 4.63
C THR A 88 11.25 16.32 3.72
N GLY A 89 11.76 17.51 3.40
CA GLY A 89 12.96 17.64 2.58
C GLY A 89 12.83 16.96 1.22
N ASP A 90 13.88 16.24 0.82
CA ASP A 90 13.99 15.55 -0.47
C ASP A 90 13.02 14.36 -0.60
N GLU A 91 12.54 13.81 0.52
CA GLU A 91 11.55 12.74 0.51
C GLU A 91 10.21 13.18 -0.12
N LYS A 92 9.90 14.47 -0.11
CA LYS A 92 8.74 15.06 -0.80
C LYS A 92 8.78 14.88 -2.32
N ASP A 93 9.90 14.52 -2.89
CA ASP A 93 10.01 14.27 -4.32
C ASP A 93 9.10 13.12 -4.78
N VAL A 94 8.77 12.18 -3.88
CA VAL A 94 7.74 11.17 -4.12
C VAL A 94 6.40 11.80 -4.51
N LEU A 95 6.04 12.94 -3.90
CA LEU A 95 4.78 13.64 -4.17
C LEU A 95 4.76 14.41 -5.50
N LYS A 96 5.90 14.58 -6.15
CA LYS A 96 5.95 15.17 -7.50
C LYS A 96 5.51 14.16 -8.56
N LEU A 97 5.56 12.87 -8.25
CA LEU A 97 5.09 11.80 -9.11
C LEU A 97 3.58 11.57 -8.95
N ARG A 98 2.94 11.18 -10.05
CA ARG A 98 1.59 10.63 -9.99
C ARG A 98 1.66 9.23 -9.40
N PRO A 99 0.81 8.86 -8.41
CA PRO A 99 0.82 7.52 -7.85
C PRO A 99 0.55 6.47 -8.92
N GLY A 100 1.20 5.30 -8.80
CA GLY A 100 1.12 4.23 -9.77
C GLY A 100 0.39 2.98 -9.26
N ILE A 101 -0.09 2.16 -10.21
CA ILE A 101 -0.57 0.80 -9.94
C ILE A 101 0.64 -0.09 -9.61
N THR A 102 1.75 0.11 -10.32
CA THR A 102 3.02 -0.58 -10.08
C THR A 102 4.15 0.43 -9.97
N GLY A 103 5.32 -0.02 -9.49
CA GLY A 103 6.50 0.80 -9.37
C GLY A 103 7.64 0.05 -8.69
N PRO A 104 8.84 0.64 -8.59
CA PRO A 104 10.02 -0.03 -8.01
C PRO A 104 9.78 -0.56 -6.60
N ALA A 105 9.16 0.25 -5.74
CA ALA A 105 8.82 -0.15 -4.39
C ALA A 105 7.76 -1.27 -4.38
N THR A 106 6.72 -1.18 -5.22
CA THR A 106 5.67 -2.19 -5.34
C THR A 106 6.24 -3.54 -5.80
N LEU A 107 7.18 -3.52 -6.74
CA LEU A 107 7.83 -4.74 -7.24
C LEU A 107 8.72 -5.39 -6.17
N LYS A 108 9.52 -4.60 -5.46
CA LYS A 108 10.37 -5.10 -4.36
C LYS A 108 9.55 -5.73 -3.25
N TYR A 109 8.47 -5.07 -2.86
CA TYR A 109 7.60 -5.47 -1.75
C TYR A 109 6.33 -6.20 -2.20
N ARG A 110 6.39 -6.95 -3.32
CA ARG A 110 5.23 -7.67 -3.86
C ARG A 110 4.66 -8.72 -2.88
N LEU A 111 5.50 -9.27 -2.01
CA LEU A 111 5.15 -10.24 -0.96
C LEU A 111 5.19 -9.61 0.44
N GLU A 112 4.86 -8.33 0.54
CA GLU A 112 4.91 -7.57 1.78
C GLU A 112 4.12 -8.23 2.92
N ASP A 113 2.93 -8.71 2.64
CA ASP A 113 2.07 -9.38 3.63
C ASP A 113 2.79 -10.64 4.21
N GLU A 114 3.52 -11.39 3.38
CA GLU A 114 4.30 -12.57 3.80
C GLU A 114 5.52 -12.16 4.62
N MET A 115 6.27 -11.15 4.17
CA MET A 115 7.44 -10.62 4.90
C MET A 115 7.07 -10.11 6.29
N ILE A 116 5.94 -9.40 6.41
CA ILE A 116 5.43 -8.92 7.71
C ILE A 116 5.06 -10.13 8.59
N CYS A 117 4.38 -11.12 8.02
CA CYS A 117 3.97 -12.30 8.76
C CYS A 117 5.18 -13.09 9.31
N GLU A 118 6.21 -13.30 8.50
CA GLU A 118 7.46 -13.95 8.89
C GLU A 118 8.18 -13.18 10.01
N PHE A 119 8.25 -11.85 9.88
CA PHE A 119 8.86 -11.00 10.91
C PHE A 119 8.11 -11.09 12.23
N VAL A 120 6.77 -11.01 12.20
CA VAL A 120 5.93 -11.15 13.40
C VAL A 120 6.14 -12.51 14.06
N ALA A 121 6.11 -13.60 13.28
CA ALA A 121 6.32 -14.95 13.81
C ALA A 121 7.68 -15.11 14.47
N LYS A 122 8.74 -14.54 13.87
CA LYS A 122 10.09 -14.52 14.44
C LYS A 122 10.13 -13.79 15.77
N ARG A 123 9.59 -12.58 15.83
CA ARG A 123 9.56 -11.76 17.06
C ARG A 123 8.81 -12.46 18.19
N GLN A 124 7.68 -13.07 17.89
CA GLN A 124 6.91 -13.83 18.87
C GLN A 124 7.66 -15.08 19.36
N ALA A 125 8.40 -15.77 18.47
CA ALA A 125 9.28 -16.87 18.87
C ALA A 125 10.45 -16.43 19.75
N GLU A 126 10.93 -15.18 19.61
CA GLU A 126 11.95 -14.54 20.45
C GLU A 126 11.38 -14.03 21.79
N GLY A 127 10.07 -14.20 22.05
CA GLY A 127 9.42 -13.84 23.31
C GLY A 127 8.71 -12.47 23.29
N ASP A 128 8.51 -11.85 22.14
CA ASP A 128 7.71 -10.62 22.04
C ASP A 128 6.23 -10.95 22.22
N VAL A 129 5.62 -10.48 23.31
CA VAL A 129 4.24 -10.77 23.69
C VAL A 129 3.23 -9.72 23.18
N ARG A 130 3.69 -8.72 22.45
CA ARG A 130 2.82 -7.68 21.89
C ARG A 130 1.82 -8.25 20.87
N PRO A 131 0.69 -7.58 20.66
CA PRO A 131 -0.24 -7.95 19.60
C PRO A 131 0.44 -7.98 18.22
N MET A 132 0.12 -8.99 17.41
CA MET A 132 0.64 -9.15 16.04
C MET A 132 0.60 -7.83 15.25
N GLN A 133 -0.51 -7.10 15.37
CA GLN A 133 -0.73 -5.85 14.63
C GLN A 133 0.26 -4.74 15.02
N GLU A 134 0.66 -4.69 16.28
CA GLU A 134 1.64 -3.71 16.77
C GLU A 134 3.03 -4.00 16.23
N ILE A 135 3.45 -5.27 16.28
CA ILE A 135 4.76 -5.72 15.73
C ILE A 135 4.78 -5.48 14.21
N ALA A 136 3.68 -5.79 13.52
CA ALA A 136 3.54 -5.56 12.08
C ALA A 136 3.65 -4.09 11.72
N THR A 137 3.00 -3.20 12.46
CA THR A 137 3.05 -1.76 12.25
C THR A 137 4.45 -1.21 12.50
N GLU A 138 5.12 -1.63 13.58
CA GLU A 138 6.51 -1.26 13.87
C GLU A 138 7.44 -1.62 12.71
N TYR A 139 7.35 -2.85 12.20
CA TYR A 139 8.18 -3.30 11.07
C TYR A 139 7.90 -2.52 9.79
N ASN A 140 6.61 -2.25 9.52
CA ASN A 140 6.24 -1.41 8.40
C ASN A 140 6.86 -0.02 8.51
N ASP A 141 6.72 0.64 9.66
CA ASP A 141 7.08 2.05 9.83
C ASP A 141 8.59 2.26 9.96
N THR A 142 9.32 1.26 10.50
CA THR A 142 10.78 1.40 10.74
C THR A 142 11.64 0.82 9.62
N VAL A 143 11.14 -0.13 8.85
CA VAL A 143 11.93 -0.85 7.84
C VAL A 143 11.34 -0.71 6.44
N ILE A 144 10.08 -1.12 6.26
CA ILE A 144 9.49 -1.22 4.92
C ILE A 144 9.23 0.16 4.34
N TYR A 145 8.56 1.03 5.09
CA TYR A 145 8.12 2.34 4.59
C TYR A 145 9.30 3.27 4.24
N PRO A 146 10.34 3.43 5.09
CA PRO A 146 11.51 4.23 4.73
C PRO A 146 12.22 3.74 3.47
N ASP A 147 12.34 2.43 3.28
CA ASP A 147 12.94 1.87 2.07
C ASP A 147 12.07 2.09 0.83
N LYS A 148 10.74 2.00 0.95
CA LYS A 148 9.81 2.36 -0.14
C LYS A 148 9.96 3.82 -0.55
N VAL A 149 10.04 4.74 0.42
CA VAL A 149 10.25 6.17 0.15
C VAL A 149 11.56 6.36 -0.61
N ARG A 150 12.66 5.76 -0.12
CA ARG A 150 13.98 5.85 -0.77
C ARG A 150 13.95 5.35 -2.22
N LEU A 151 13.30 4.21 -2.48
CA LEU A 151 13.17 3.66 -3.83
C LEU A 151 12.36 4.56 -4.75
N ASN A 152 11.30 5.16 -4.25
CA ASN A 152 10.47 6.08 -5.01
C ASN A 152 11.18 7.41 -5.29
N CYS A 153 11.97 7.92 -4.34
CA CYS A 153 12.82 9.10 -4.55
C CYS A 153 13.90 8.83 -5.60
N TYR A 154 14.51 7.64 -5.60
CA TYR A 154 15.46 7.25 -6.64
C TYR A 154 14.80 7.15 -8.03
N TYR A 155 13.55 6.69 -8.09
CA TYR A 155 12.82 6.59 -9.35
C TYR A 155 12.42 7.96 -9.93
N TYR A 156 12.25 8.98 -9.09
CA TYR A 156 11.80 10.31 -9.52
C TYR A 156 12.68 10.90 -10.65
N PRO A 157 14.00 11.04 -10.52
CA PRO A 157 14.83 11.57 -11.62
C PRO A 157 14.85 10.65 -12.85
N VAL A 158 14.79 9.33 -12.65
CA VAL A 158 14.78 8.35 -13.75
C VAL A 158 13.50 8.47 -14.58
N SER A 159 12.36 8.74 -13.96
CA SER A 159 11.08 8.85 -14.67
C SER A 159 11.03 10.02 -15.67
N TYR A 160 11.85 11.05 -15.47
CA TYR A 160 11.92 12.20 -16.39
C TYR A 160 12.92 12.01 -17.52
N THR A 161 13.93 11.15 -17.37
CA THR A 161 14.96 10.92 -18.41
C THR A 161 14.42 10.10 -19.59
N HIS A 162 13.29 9.44 -19.45
CA HIS A 162 12.66 8.66 -20.50
C HIS A 162 11.53 9.40 -21.25
N LEU A 163 11.24 10.65 -20.88
CA LEU A 163 10.24 11.50 -21.52
C LEU A 163 10.83 12.59 -22.44
N THR A 164 12.15 12.65 -22.54
CA THR A 164 12.91 13.49 -23.49
C THR A 164 13.61 12.63 -24.51
#